data_0bc1bc18504634bc8a617e660bf15d60
#
_entry.id   0bc1bc18504634bc8a617e660bf15d60
#
_cell.length_a   1.000
_cell.length_b   1.000
_cell.length_c   1.000
_cell.angle_alpha   90.00
_cell.angle_beta   90.00
_cell.angle_gamma   90.00
#
_symmetry.space_group_name_H-M   'P 1'
#
loop_
_entity.id
_entity.type
_entity.pdbx_description
1 polymer ?
#
loop_
_entity_poly.entity_id
_entity_poly.type
_entity_poly.pdbx_seq_one_letter_code
_entity_poly.pdbx_strand_id
1 'polypeptide(L)'
;QKPIVREGMEVKKGDVIADGASTNMGELSLGKNVLVAYMPWEGYNYEDAILLSERCVHDDVFTSVHIEKLEIDARQTKLGPEEITREVPNVSEDAVRHLDERGIVRIGARVYADDILVGKITPKGESEHPPEEKLLRAIFAEKARDVKDNSLKVPHGEGGRVVDVKVFDREKGDELPPGANTVIRVYIAQKRKISVGDKMAGR
;
A
#
# COMPACT_ATOMS: atom_id res chain seq x y z
N GLN A 1 1.22 -4.33 -16.76
CA GLN A 1 1.81 -4.54 -18.09
C GLN A 1 2.04 -3.19 -18.77
N LYS A 2 3.14 -3.08 -19.50
CA LYS A 2 3.52 -1.87 -20.23
C LYS A 2 3.40 -2.14 -21.73
N PRO A 3 2.53 -1.44 -22.47
CA PRO A 3 2.49 -1.51 -23.93
C PRO A 3 3.81 -1.02 -24.51
N ILE A 4 4.35 -1.72 -25.49
CA ILE A 4 5.56 -1.35 -26.23
C ILE A 4 5.23 -0.88 -27.65
N VAL A 5 3.99 -1.06 -28.08
CA VAL A 5 3.44 -0.57 -29.34
C VAL A 5 2.69 0.76 -29.13
N ARG A 6 2.56 1.53 -30.20
CA ARG A 6 1.85 2.81 -30.23
C ARG A 6 0.64 2.73 -31.16
N GLU A 7 -0.33 3.57 -30.94
CA GLU A 7 -1.49 3.70 -31.83
C GLU A 7 -1.04 4.03 -33.28
N GLY A 8 -1.61 3.31 -34.26
CA GLY A 8 -1.24 3.40 -35.67
C GLY A 8 -0.03 2.57 -36.09
N MET A 9 0.62 1.83 -35.20
CA MET A 9 1.73 0.93 -35.54
C MET A 9 1.21 -0.37 -36.15
N GLU A 10 1.81 -0.80 -37.27
CA GLU A 10 1.51 -2.11 -37.84
C GLU A 10 2.14 -3.23 -37.00
N VAL A 11 1.35 -4.26 -36.68
CA VAL A 11 1.78 -5.45 -35.94
C VAL A 11 1.47 -6.73 -36.72
N LYS A 12 2.33 -7.70 -36.60
CA LYS A 12 2.20 -9.02 -37.22
C LYS A 12 1.94 -10.10 -36.16
N LYS A 13 1.44 -11.24 -36.60
CA LYS A 13 1.30 -12.40 -35.73
C LYS A 13 2.65 -12.82 -35.15
N GLY A 14 2.76 -12.86 -33.83
CA GLY A 14 3.99 -13.20 -33.12
C GLY A 14 4.77 -12.00 -32.59
N ASP A 15 4.41 -10.76 -32.96
CA ASP A 15 5.05 -9.57 -32.43
C ASP A 15 4.70 -9.37 -30.94
N VAL A 16 5.69 -8.93 -30.17
CA VAL A 16 5.48 -8.59 -28.76
C VAL A 16 4.86 -7.22 -28.68
N ILE A 17 3.65 -7.12 -28.13
CA ILE A 17 2.89 -5.86 -28.05
C ILE A 17 2.90 -5.23 -26.66
N ALA A 18 3.19 -6.02 -25.64
CA ALA A 18 3.29 -5.52 -24.25
C ALA A 18 4.29 -6.39 -23.45
N ASP A 19 4.96 -5.75 -22.51
CA ASP A 19 5.85 -6.40 -21.55
C ASP A 19 5.24 -6.37 -20.14
N GLY A 20 5.55 -7.39 -19.34
CA GLY A 20 5.29 -7.43 -17.92
C GLY A 20 6.39 -6.75 -17.09
N ALA A 21 6.26 -6.79 -15.77
CA ALA A 21 7.22 -6.16 -14.84
C ALA A 21 8.63 -6.79 -14.91
N SER A 22 8.75 -8.04 -15.32
CA SER A 22 10.00 -8.79 -15.39
C SER A 22 10.32 -9.29 -16.81
N THR A 23 9.80 -8.63 -17.83
CA THR A 23 10.05 -8.95 -19.24
C THR A 23 10.57 -7.72 -19.99
N ASN A 24 11.38 -7.98 -21.00
CA ASN A 24 11.87 -6.99 -21.95
C ASN A 24 11.83 -7.57 -23.35
N MET A 25 11.06 -6.95 -24.24
CA MET A 25 10.85 -7.42 -25.62
C MET A 25 10.40 -8.90 -25.70
N GLY A 26 9.53 -9.30 -24.75
CA GLY A 26 8.99 -10.66 -24.67
C GLY A 26 9.90 -11.69 -24.00
N GLU A 27 11.11 -11.34 -23.62
CA GLU A 27 12.04 -12.23 -22.93
C GLU A 27 12.07 -11.96 -21.42
N LEU A 28 12.32 -13.02 -20.64
CA LEU A 28 12.48 -12.87 -19.18
C LEU A 28 13.70 -12.00 -18.87
N SER A 29 13.45 -10.91 -18.14
CA SER A 29 14.42 -9.89 -17.75
C SER A 29 14.45 -9.72 -16.23
N LEU A 30 14.48 -10.83 -15.50
CA LEU A 30 14.60 -10.87 -14.05
C LEU A 30 16.07 -10.98 -13.67
N GLY A 31 16.53 -10.05 -12.81
CA GLY A 31 17.92 -10.02 -12.37
C GLY A 31 18.86 -9.33 -13.35
N LYS A 32 20.14 -9.59 -13.20
CA LYS A 32 21.20 -8.96 -13.99
C LYS A 32 22.42 -9.89 -14.16
N ASN A 33 23.10 -9.76 -15.28
CA ASN A 33 24.38 -10.44 -15.47
C ASN A 33 25.46 -9.75 -14.63
N VAL A 34 26.14 -10.51 -13.80
CA VAL A 34 27.21 -10.04 -12.92
C VAL A 34 28.44 -10.92 -13.07
N LEU A 35 29.61 -10.37 -12.77
CA LEU A 35 30.87 -11.13 -12.73
C LEU A 35 30.85 -12.01 -11.48
N VAL A 36 31.10 -13.31 -11.66
CA VAL A 36 31.11 -14.31 -10.59
C VAL A 36 32.49 -14.95 -10.50
N ALA A 37 33.02 -15.09 -9.28
CA ALA A 37 34.19 -15.91 -9.00
C ALA A 37 33.77 -17.19 -8.26
N TYR A 38 34.24 -18.35 -8.74
CA TYR A 38 34.02 -19.64 -8.09
C TYR A 38 35.28 -20.03 -7.30
N MET A 39 35.24 -19.68 -6.00
CA MET A 39 36.37 -19.94 -5.12
C MET A 39 35.90 -19.98 -3.65
N PRO A 40 36.57 -20.70 -2.75
CA PRO A 40 36.35 -20.56 -1.32
C PRO A 40 36.81 -19.16 -0.86
N TRP A 41 36.01 -18.54 0.03
CA TRP A 41 36.36 -17.26 0.63
C TRP A 41 36.20 -17.32 2.15
N GLU A 42 37.24 -17.65 2.87
CA GLU A 42 37.31 -17.65 4.34
C GLU A 42 36.12 -18.36 5.04
N GLY A 43 35.47 -19.30 4.36
CA GLY A 43 34.30 -20.04 4.86
C GLY A 43 32.97 -19.29 4.78
N TYR A 44 32.95 -18.02 4.41
CA TYR A 44 31.71 -17.23 4.33
C TYR A 44 30.76 -17.65 3.22
N ASN A 45 31.24 -18.41 2.25
CA ASN A 45 30.44 -18.98 1.15
C ASN A 45 30.31 -20.51 1.29
N TYR A 46 30.29 -21.04 2.53
CA TYR A 46 30.11 -22.45 2.81
C TYR A 46 28.73 -22.93 2.37
N GLU A 47 28.67 -24.12 1.75
CA GLU A 47 27.47 -24.73 1.15
C GLU A 47 26.87 -23.86 0.03
N ASP A 48 25.66 -23.36 0.21
CA ASP A 48 24.90 -22.56 -0.74
C ASP A 48 25.00 -21.04 -0.47
N ALA A 49 25.84 -20.63 0.50
CA ALA A 49 26.07 -19.24 0.78
C ALA A 49 26.83 -18.53 -0.33
N ILE A 50 26.45 -17.29 -0.61
CA ILE A 50 27.04 -16.43 -1.63
C ILE A 50 27.43 -15.11 -1.00
N LEU A 51 28.65 -14.65 -1.28
CA LEU A 51 29.10 -13.31 -0.96
C LEU A 51 28.77 -12.36 -2.10
N LEU A 52 28.25 -11.21 -1.77
CA LEU A 52 28.00 -10.13 -2.71
C LEU A 52 28.89 -8.93 -2.38
N SER A 53 29.36 -8.27 -3.41
CA SER A 53 29.98 -6.97 -3.26
C SER A 53 28.93 -5.95 -2.76
N GLU A 54 29.27 -5.12 -1.79
CA GLU A 54 28.43 -4.01 -1.30
C GLU A 54 27.99 -3.08 -2.44
N ARG A 55 28.79 -2.99 -3.48
CA ARG A 55 28.46 -2.25 -4.71
C ARG A 55 27.14 -2.74 -5.34
N CYS A 56 26.82 -4.03 -5.27
CA CYS A 56 25.54 -4.56 -5.79
C CYS A 56 24.34 -3.98 -5.04
N VAL A 57 24.48 -3.68 -3.76
CA VAL A 57 23.46 -3.03 -2.94
C VAL A 57 23.40 -1.53 -3.22
N HIS A 58 24.56 -0.89 -3.31
CA HIS A 58 24.69 0.54 -3.56
C HIS A 58 24.13 0.92 -4.94
N ASP A 59 24.47 0.16 -5.97
CA ASP A 59 24.07 0.42 -7.37
C ASP A 59 22.67 -0.17 -7.69
N ASP A 60 21.92 -0.63 -6.69
CA ASP A 60 20.58 -1.20 -6.84
C ASP A 60 20.49 -2.36 -7.87
N VAL A 61 21.54 -3.20 -7.95
CA VAL A 61 21.63 -4.26 -8.96
C VAL A 61 20.54 -5.33 -8.78
N PHE A 62 20.25 -5.71 -7.54
CA PHE A 62 19.22 -6.69 -7.17
C PHE A 62 18.06 -6.07 -6.39
N THR A 63 17.80 -4.81 -6.62
CA THR A 63 16.72 -4.08 -5.97
C THR A 63 15.43 -4.25 -6.77
N SER A 64 14.33 -4.48 -6.06
CA SER A 64 12.99 -4.56 -6.64
C SER A 64 12.08 -3.47 -6.06
N VAL A 65 11.11 -3.04 -6.87
CA VAL A 65 10.06 -2.12 -6.44
C VAL A 65 8.75 -2.89 -6.44
N HIS A 66 8.10 -2.91 -5.28
CA HIS A 66 6.80 -3.55 -5.09
C HIS A 66 5.77 -2.47 -4.85
N ILE A 67 4.66 -2.52 -5.59
CA ILE A 67 3.56 -1.57 -5.41
C ILE A 67 2.37 -2.35 -4.85
N GLU A 68 2.01 -2.01 -3.61
CA GLU A 68 0.83 -2.56 -2.94
C GLU A 68 -0.36 -1.62 -3.13
N LYS A 69 -1.51 -2.22 -3.45
CA LYS A 69 -2.78 -1.51 -3.56
C LYS A 69 -3.63 -1.79 -2.33
N LEU A 70 -3.87 -0.79 -1.52
CA LEU A 70 -4.80 -0.86 -0.41
C LEU A 70 -6.07 -0.10 -0.77
N GLU A 71 -7.21 -0.65 -0.42
CA GLU A 71 -8.51 -0.10 -0.80
C GLU A 71 -9.45 -0.04 0.42
N ILE A 72 -10.19 1.03 0.53
CA ILE A 72 -11.26 1.19 1.50
C ILE A 72 -12.48 1.80 0.83
N ASP A 73 -13.65 1.33 1.25
CA ASP A 73 -14.93 1.88 0.83
C ASP A 73 -15.66 2.55 2.01
N ALA A 74 -16.43 3.58 1.72
CA ALA A 74 -17.39 4.18 2.64
C ALA A 74 -18.80 3.82 2.16
N ARG A 75 -19.58 3.22 3.06
CA ARG A 75 -20.91 2.68 2.76
C ARG A 75 -22.01 3.42 3.53
N GLN A 76 -23.20 3.34 3.00
CA GLN A 76 -24.40 3.67 3.76
C GLN A 76 -24.72 2.53 4.72
N THR A 77 -24.76 2.82 6.03
CA THR A 77 -25.18 1.84 7.04
C THR A 77 -26.59 2.14 7.54
N LYS A 78 -27.19 1.19 8.27
CA LYS A 78 -28.53 1.39 8.89
C LYS A 78 -28.55 2.51 9.94
N LEU A 79 -27.39 2.86 10.50
CA LEU A 79 -27.22 3.87 11.53
C LEU A 79 -26.77 5.22 10.97
N GLY A 80 -26.53 5.31 9.68
CA GLY A 80 -26.06 6.48 8.98
C GLY A 80 -24.91 6.19 8.02
N PRO A 81 -24.46 7.15 7.23
CA PRO A 81 -23.34 6.98 6.32
C PRO A 81 -22.01 6.85 7.08
N GLU A 82 -21.12 6.01 6.58
CA GLU A 82 -19.71 6.08 6.95
C GLU A 82 -19.09 7.35 6.35
N GLU A 83 -18.21 7.99 7.10
CA GLU A 83 -17.58 9.23 6.68
C GLU A 83 -16.07 9.07 6.58
N ILE A 84 -15.50 9.61 5.50
CA ILE A 84 -14.04 9.76 5.37
C ILE A 84 -13.67 11.11 5.98
N THR A 85 -12.82 11.10 7.00
CA THR A 85 -12.46 12.30 7.76
C THR A 85 -11.09 12.20 8.39
N ARG A 86 -10.46 13.34 8.60
CA ARG A 86 -9.23 13.45 9.41
C ARG A 86 -9.52 13.38 10.92
N GLU A 87 -10.73 13.70 11.33
CA GLU A 87 -11.16 13.71 12.73
C GLU A 87 -11.52 12.29 13.19
N VAL A 88 -10.50 11.46 13.45
CA VAL A 88 -10.67 10.10 13.96
C VAL A 88 -10.58 10.13 15.49
N PRO A 89 -11.56 9.53 16.21
CA PRO A 89 -11.53 9.52 17.66
C PRO A 89 -10.38 8.68 18.23
N ASN A 90 -9.82 9.11 19.38
CA ASN A 90 -8.78 8.40 20.12
C ASN A 90 -7.47 8.14 19.35
N VAL A 91 -7.11 9.01 18.42
CA VAL A 91 -5.85 8.98 17.68
C VAL A 91 -5.04 10.24 17.97
N SER A 92 -3.73 10.12 18.05
CA SER A 92 -2.83 11.26 18.20
C SER A 92 -2.73 12.08 16.92
N GLU A 93 -2.36 13.34 17.01
CA GLU A 93 -2.10 14.18 15.83
C GLU A 93 -0.97 13.64 14.95
N ASP A 94 0.00 12.96 15.55
CA ASP A 94 1.09 12.32 14.82
C ASP A 94 0.59 11.21 13.90
N ALA A 95 -0.41 10.44 14.31
CA ALA A 95 -0.98 9.37 13.52
C ALA A 95 -1.73 9.87 12.27
N VAL A 96 -2.23 11.10 12.31
CA VAL A 96 -2.97 11.74 11.20
C VAL A 96 -2.15 12.81 10.46
N ARG A 97 -0.86 12.95 10.77
CA ARG A 97 0.02 14.00 10.20
C ARG A 97 0.15 13.93 8.67
N HIS A 98 0.05 12.74 8.10
CA HIS A 98 0.17 12.51 6.67
C HIS A 98 -1.15 12.64 5.91
N LEU A 99 -2.27 12.82 6.62
CA LEU A 99 -3.58 13.00 6.03
C LEU A 99 -3.80 14.45 5.57
N ASP A 100 -4.53 14.61 4.48
CA ASP A 100 -5.05 15.89 4.04
C ASP A 100 -6.31 16.29 4.84
N GLU A 101 -6.92 17.44 4.51
CA GLU A 101 -8.13 17.91 5.17
C GLU A 101 -9.33 16.98 5.00
N ARG A 102 -9.33 16.15 3.97
CA ARG A 102 -10.37 15.16 3.70
C ARG A 102 -10.13 13.83 4.43
N GLY A 103 -9.03 13.69 5.17
CA GLY A 103 -8.67 12.47 5.85
C GLY A 103 -7.99 11.42 4.96
N ILE A 104 -7.41 11.82 3.85
CA ILE A 104 -6.74 10.93 2.89
C ILE A 104 -5.24 11.22 2.91
N VAL A 105 -4.42 10.17 2.87
CA VAL A 105 -2.96 10.29 2.87
C VAL A 105 -2.46 11.04 1.64
N ARG A 106 -1.47 11.91 1.84
CA ARG A 106 -0.86 12.71 0.77
C ARG A 106 0.09 11.87 -0.08
N ILE A 107 0.06 12.08 -1.39
CA ILE A 107 1.04 11.50 -2.31
C ILE A 107 2.44 11.96 -1.92
N GLY A 108 3.41 11.04 -1.93
CA GLY A 108 4.78 11.30 -1.52
C GLY A 108 5.06 11.06 -0.03
N ALA A 109 4.04 10.89 0.81
CA ALA A 109 4.21 10.57 2.22
C ALA A 109 4.92 9.22 2.38
N ARG A 110 5.84 9.15 3.36
CA ARG A 110 6.46 7.91 3.79
C ARG A 110 5.66 7.34 4.94
N VAL A 111 5.17 6.13 4.77
CA VAL A 111 4.29 5.45 5.72
C VAL A 111 4.91 4.15 6.20
N TYR A 112 4.59 3.79 7.42
CA TYR A 112 5.06 2.60 8.12
C TYR A 112 3.86 1.78 8.60
N ALA A 113 4.11 0.57 9.08
CA ALA A 113 3.08 -0.26 9.69
C ALA A 113 2.26 0.53 10.74
N ASP A 114 0.95 0.32 10.75
CA ASP A 114 -0.04 0.98 11.60
C ASP A 114 -0.32 2.47 11.30
N ASP A 115 0.43 3.13 10.41
CA ASP A 115 0.09 4.49 9.97
C ASP A 115 -1.28 4.52 9.29
N ILE A 116 -2.07 5.57 9.56
CA ILE A 116 -3.38 5.77 8.96
C ILE A 116 -3.21 6.31 7.55
N LEU A 117 -3.79 5.59 6.58
CA LEU A 117 -3.83 6.00 5.17
C LEU A 117 -5.11 6.75 4.81
N VAL A 118 -6.23 6.31 5.35
CA VAL A 118 -7.53 6.94 5.17
C VAL A 118 -8.27 6.90 6.48
N GLY A 119 -8.61 8.05 7.03
CA GLY A 119 -9.45 8.16 8.21
C GLY A 119 -10.90 7.86 7.86
N LYS A 120 -11.49 6.85 8.47
CA LYS A 120 -12.91 6.48 8.32
C LYS A 120 -13.55 6.26 9.66
N ILE A 121 -14.72 6.86 9.83
CA ILE A 121 -15.57 6.66 11.00
C ILE A 121 -16.90 6.04 10.59
N THR A 122 -17.39 5.15 11.44
CA THR A 122 -18.67 4.46 11.27
C THR A 122 -19.59 4.80 12.44
N PRO A 123 -20.85 5.18 12.24
CA PRO A 123 -21.79 5.41 13.32
C PRO A 123 -21.98 4.15 14.19
N LYS A 124 -21.95 4.33 15.53
CA LYS A 124 -22.25 3.25 16.50
C LYS A 124 -23.72 3.25 16.87
N GLY A 125 -24.28 2.05 17.13
CA GLY A 125 -25.57 1.91 17.77
C GLY A 125 -25.50 2.02 19.29
N GLU A 126 -26.58 2.45 19.94
CA GLU A 126 -26.67 2.60 21.41
C GLU A 126 -26.34 1.31 22.19
N SER A 127 -26.47 0.14 21.57
CA SER A 127 -26.19 -1.16 22.17
C SER A 127 -24.70 -1.53 22.21
N GLU A 128 -23.84 -0.85 21.46
CA GLU A 128 -22.42 -1.20 21.32
C GLU A 128 -21.51 -0.54 22.37
N HIS A 129 -22.09 0.24 23.29
CA HIS A 129 -21.31 0.87 24.36
C HIS A 129 -21.14 -0.07 25.55
N PRO A 130 -19.91 -0.26 26.05
CA PRO A 130 -19.68 -0.91 27.35
C PRO A 130 -20.42 -0.20 28.48
N PRO A 131 -20.86 -0.92 29.52
CA PRO A 131 -21.59 -0.32 30.65
C PRO A 131 -20.85 0.87 31.29
N GLU A 132 -19.52 0.81 31.35
CA GLU A 132 -18.67 1.88 31.92
C GLU A 132 -18.71 3.15 31.06
N GLU A 133 -18.74 3.02 29.74
CA GLU A 133 -18.82 4.16 28.81
C GLU A 133 -20.21 4.81 28.88
N LYS A 134 -21.27 4.02 29.03
CA LYS A 134 -22.63 4.55 29.26
C LYS A 134 -22.73 5.36 30.54
N LEU A 135 -22.07 4.87 31.61
CA LEU A 135 -22.03 5.56 32.88
C LEU A 135 -21.27 6.88 32.82
N LEU A 136 -20.08 6.91 32.18
CA LEU A 136 -19.27 8.09 32.01
C LEU A 136 -19.98 9.16 31.18
N ARG A 137 -20.73 8.79 30.14
CA ARG A 137 -21.56 9.68 29.35
C ARG A 137 -22.69 10.32 30.15
N ALA A 138 -23.35 9.51 30.99
CA ALA A 138 -24.40 10.01 31.88
C ALA A 138 -23.87 11.02 32.91
N ILE A 139 -22.63 10.88 33.37
CA ILE A 139 -22.02 11.73 34.38
C ILE A 139 -21.42 13.02 33.79
N PHE A 140 -20.73 12.92 32.63
CA PHE A 140 -19.97 14.05 32.09
C PHE A 140 -20.67 14.79 30.93
N ALA A 141 -21.86 14.35 30.50
CA ALA A 141 -22.64 14.95 29.41
C ALA A 141 -21.81 15.28 28.14
N GLU A 142 -20.69 14.60 27.97
CA GLU A 142 -19.85 14.78 26.78
C GLU A 142 -20.56 14.30 25.54
N LYS A 143 -20.79 15.20 24.60
CA LYS A 143 -21.18 14.89 23.21
C LYS A 143 -20.00 14.26 22.45
N ALA A 144 -19.46 13.14 22.95
CA ALA A 144 -18.58 12.34 22.13
C ALA A 144 -19.40 11.80 20.94
N ARG A 145 -18.94 12.00 19.73
CA ARG A 145 -19.57 11.44 18.53
C ARG A 145 -19.65 9.92 18.72
N ASP A 146 -20.84 9.35 18.53
CA ASP A 146 -21.09 7.91 18.60
C ASP A 146 -20.55 7.23 17.34
N VAL A 147 -19.23 7.24 17.19
CA VAL A 147 -18.55 6.69 16.01
C VAL A 147 -17.43 5.73 16.40
N LYS A 148 -17.20 4.77 15.55
CA LYS A 148 -16.11 3.80 15.64
C LYS A 148 -15.04 4.11 14.60
N ASP A 149 -13.78 4.02 14.99
CA ASP A 149 -12.65 4.09 14.06
C ASP A 149 -12.59 2.83 13.20
N ASN A 150 -12.78 2.98 11.91
CA ASN A 150 -12.64 1.96 10.88
C ASN A 150 -11.65 2.43 9.80
N SER A 151 -10.68 3.22 10.18
CA SER A 151 -9.67 3.77 9.28
C SER A 151 -8.84 2.68 8.62
N LEU A 152 -8.43 2.95 7.38
CA LEU A 152 -7.47 2.11 6.67
C LEU A 152 -6.07 2.40 7.21
N LYS A 153 -5.42 1.36 7.71
CA LYS A 153 -4.04 1.42 8.21
C LYS A 153 -3.12 0.58 7.36
N VAL A 154 -1.84 0.93 7.36
CA VAL A 154 -0.81 0.12 6.72
C VAL A 154 -0.68 -1.21 7.46
N PRO A 155 -0.78 -2.36 6.77
CA PRO A 155 -0.62 -3.67 7.39
C PRO A 155 0.78 -3.87 7.98
N HIS A 156 0.89 -4.78 8.95
CA HIS A 156 2.17 -5.17 9.51
C HIS A 156 3.10 -5.77 8.45
N GLY A 157 4.37 -5.37 8.47
CA GLY A 157 5.38 -5.81 7.52
C GLY A 157 5.36 -5.05 6.19
N GLU A 158 4.38 -4.19 5.99
CA GLU A 158 4.29 -3.30 4.84
C GLU A 158 4.74 -1.88 5.20
N GLY A 159 5.00 -1.09 4.18
CA GLY A 159 5.40 0.30 4.32
C GLY A 159 6.10 0.79 3.07
N GLY A 160 6.32 2.07 2.99
CA GLY A 160 6.97 2.65 1.81
C GLY A 160 6.57 4.09 1.55
N ARG A 161 6.52 4.45 0.29
CA ARG A 161 6.11 5.79 -0.14
C ARG A 161 4.78 5.71 -0.90
N VAL A 162 3.85 6.54 -0.54
CA VAL A 162 2.58 6.67 -1.27
C VAL A 162 2.88 7.30 -2.64
N VAL A 163 2.58 6.57 -3.71
CA VAL A 163 2.88 6.97 -5.10
C VAL A 163 1.65 7.47 -5.84
N ASP A 164 0.48 6.97 -5.48
CA ASP A 164 -0.79 7.39 -6.10
C ASP A 164 -1.95 7.20 -5.13
N VAL A 165 -2.97 8.04 -5.27
CA VAL A 165 -4.24 7.94 -4.54
C VAL A 165 -5.36 8.22 -5.52
N LYS A 166 -6.32 7.28 -5.62
CA LYS A 166 -7.49 7.42 -6.48
C LYS A 166 -8.75 7.42 -5.61
N VAL A 167 -9.57 8.43 -5.80
CA VAL A 167 -10.86 8.58 -5.15
C VAL A 167 -11.94 8.43 -6.19
N PHE A 168 -12.83 7.47 -5.98
CA PHE A 168 -14.01 7.22 -6.80
C PHE A 168 -15.24 7.57 -5.99
N ASP A 169 -16.14 8.30 -6.60
CA ASP A 169 -17.34 8.82 -5.93
C ASP A 169 -18.57 8.56 -6.78
N ARG A 170 -19.60 7.97 -6.16
CA ARG A 170 -20.87 7.68 -6.84
C ARG A 170 -21.57 8.96 -7.32
N GLU A 171 -21.46 10.05 -6.58
CA GLU A 171 -22.06 11.33 -6.97
C GLU A 171 -21.42 11.93 -8.23
N LYS A 172 -20.16 11.57 -8.51
CA LYS A 172 -19.43 11.96 -9.72
C LYS A 172 -19.69 11.04 -10.92
N GLY A 173 -20.51 10.01 -10.73
CA GLY A 173 -20.87 9.06 -11.79
C GLY A 173 -19.94 7.86 -11.93
N ASP A 174 -19.05 7.63 -10.97
CA ASP A 174 -18.17 6.46 -10.99
C ASP A 174 -18.96 5.15 -10.72
N GLU A 175 -18.62 4.09 -11.42
CA GLU A 175 -19.16 2.76 -11.18
C GLU A 175 -18.52 2.16 -9.92
N LEU A 176 -19.31 2.06 -8.85
CA LEU A 176 -18.87 1.52 -7.56
C LEU A 176 -19.61 0.23 -7.21
N PRO A 177 -19.01 -0.62 -6.35
CA PRO A 177 -19.68 -1.79 -5.82
C PRO A 177 -21.03 -1.43 -5.16
N PRO A 178 -21.99 -2.35 -5.15
CA PRO A 178 -23.28 -2.11 -4.51
C PRO A 178 -23.14 -1.67 -3.05
N GLY A 179 -23.79 -0.57 -2.68
CA GLY A 179 -23.78 -0.02 -1.33
C GLY A 179 -22.59 0.89 -0.98
N ALA A 180 -21.54 0.96 -1.80
CA ALA A 180 -20.45 1.90 -1.61
C ALA A 180 -20.83 3.28 -2.16
N ASN A 181 -20.55 4.33 -1.40
CA ASN A 181 -20.70 5.74 -1.82
C ASN A 181 -19.40 6.29 -2.35
N THR A 182 -18.28 5.95 -1.67
CA THR A 182 -16.93 6.36 -2.04
C THR A 182 -16.00 5.17 -1.93
N VAL A 183 -15.06 5.04 -2.86
CA VAL A 183 -13.97 4.06 -2.80
C VAL A 183 -12.66 4.80 -2.95
N ILE A 184 -11.72 4.54 -2.04
CA ILE A 184 -10.38 5.13 -2.06
C ILE A 184 -9.35 4.04 -2.23
N ARG A 185 -8.49 4.20 -3.23
CA ARG A 185 -7.36 3.30 -3.50
C ARG A 185 -6.07 4.04 -3.24
N VAL A 186 -5.26 3.48 -2.36
CA VAL A 186 -3.92 4.00 -2.04
C VAL A 186 -2.88 3.03 -2.56
N TYR A 187 -1.92 3.54 -3.31
CA TYR A 187 -0.81 2.77 -3.86
C TYR A 187 0.47 3.13 -3.12
N ILE A 188 1.09 2.13 -2.51
CA ILE A 188 2.33 2.28 -1.73
C ILE A 188 3.44 1.55 -2.46
N ALA A 189 4.52 2.25 -2.79
CA ALA A 189 5.71 1.67 -3.39
C ALA A 189 6.73 1.37 -2.30
N GLN A 190 7.16 0.11 -2.23
CA GLN A 190 8.23 -0.36 -1.37
C GLN A 190 9.44 -0.73 -2.22
N LYS A 191 10.59 -0.13 -1.93
CA LYS A 191 11.87 -0.48 -2.54
C LYS A 191 12.57 -1.50 -1.65
N ARG A 192 12.73 -2.72 -2.15
CA ARG A 192 13.40 -3.81 -1.44
C ARG A 192 14.79 -4.03 -2.01
N LYS A 193 15.80 -3.78 -1.18
CA LYS A 193 17.20 -4.09 -1.50
C LYS A 193 17.54 -5.50 -1.05
N ILE A 194 18.50 -6.12 -1.73
CA ILE A 194 18.99 -7.42 -1.31
C ILE A 194 19.59 -7.34 0.08
N SER A 195 19.28 -8.32 0.91
CA SER A 195 19.75 -8.45 2.29
C SER A 195 20.23 -9.86 2.59
N VAL A 196 20.91 -10.01 3.72
CA VAL A 196 21.34 -11.34 4.20
C VAL A 196 20.12 -12.23 4.43
N GLY A 197 20.16 -13.44 3.92
CA GLY A 197 19.06 -14.41 3.98
C GLY A 197 18.21 -14.48 2.70
N ASP A 198 18.37 -13.52 1.79
CA ASP A 198 17.68 -13.58 0.49
C ASP A 198 18.23 -14.69 -0.37
N LYS A 199 17.34 -15.43 -1.02
CA LYS A 199 17.70 -16.54 -1.89
C LYS A 199 18.04 -16.03 -3.29
N MET A 200 19.20 -16.43 -3.79
CA MET A 200 19.67 -16.13 -5.14
C MET A 200 19.50 -17.33 -6.06
N ALA A 201 19.27 -17.07 -7.34
CA ALA A 201 19.20 -18.10 -8.37
C ALA A 201 19.94 -17.64 -9.63
N GLY A 202 20.55 -18.61 -10.32
CA GLY A 202 21.01 -18.43 -11.69
C GLY A 202 19.84 -18.47 -12.67
N ARG A 203 20.16 -18.28 -13.96
CA ARG A 203 19.22 -18.34 -15.06
C ARG A 203 18.71 -19.78 -15.30
#